data_fb5981241c8f912f072d0ba195d321fc
#
_entry.id   fb5981241c8f912f072d0ba195d321fc
#
_cell.length_a   1.000
_cell.length_b   1.000
_cell.length_c   1.000
_cell.angle_alpha   90.00
_cell.angle_beta   90.00
_cell.angle_gamma   90.00
#
_symmetry.space_group_name_H-M   'P 1'
#
loop_
_entity.id
_entity.type
_entity.pdbx_description
1 polymer ?
#
loop_
_entity_poly.entity_id
_entity_poly.type
_entity_poly.pdbx_seq_one_letter_code
_entity_poly.pdbx_strand_id
1 'polypeptide(L)'
;FQSLTAGCVQGSFEMANKEENREKNRYPNILPYDHSRVILTQIDGVPPSDYINASYIDGYKDKNKFIAAQGPKQETVNDFWRMIWEQKSAVIVMLTNLKERKEEKCYQYWPDQGCWTYGSIRVSVEDCIVLVDYTIRKFCVQSLHDGCKAPRLVTQLHFTSWPDFGVPFTPIGMLKFLKKVKTLNPAHAGPIVVHCSWALSFACFSSAGVGRTGTFIVIDAIIDMMHAEQKVDVFEFVSRIRNQRPQMVQTDMQYSFIYQALLEYYLYGDTELDVSSLEKHLQTSHNAAPNLVKIGLEEEFKKLTNVRIMKENMRTGNLPANMKKARVIQIIPYDFNRVILSMKRGQEYTDYINASFIDGYRQKDYFIATQGPLPHTVEDFWRMVWEWKCHTIVMLTEVQEREQEKCCQYWPSEGSVTHGDITVEIKNDSLLDAISVRDFVVTYSQGNQEKQNRLIRQFHFHGWPEIGIPAEGKGMIDLIAAVQKQQQQTGNHPITVHC
;
A
#
# COMPACT_ATOMS: atom_id res chain seq x y z
N PHE A 1 9.05 25.36 -3.19
CA PHE A 1 8.33 25.05 -1.94
C PHE A 1 8.51 26.17 -0.90
N GLN A 2 9.70 26.65 -0.65
CA GLN A 2 9.95 27.71 0.35
C GLN A 2 9.17 29.02 0.05
N SER A 3 8.96 29.35 -1.21
CA SER A 3 8.18 30.54 -1.60
C SER A 3 6.67 30.42 -1.32
N LEU A 4 6.15 29.20 -1.16
CA LEU A 4 4.75 28.95 -0.76
C LEU A 4 4.46 29.41 0.67
N THR A 5 5.47 29.51 1.53
CA THR A 5 5.30 29.93 2.91
C THR A 5 5.23 31.44 3.09
N ALA A 6 5.64 32.23 2.09
CA ALA A 6 5.76 33.69 2.18
C ALA A 6 4.52 34.48 1.72
N GLY A 7 3.51 33.84 1.14
CA GLY A 7 2.41 34.56 0.46
C GLY A 7 0.98 34.26 0.96
N CYS A 8 0.79 33.64 2.14
CA CYS A 8 -0.53 33.32 2.64
C CYS A 8 -1.31 34.55 3.11
N VAL A 9 -2.50 34.77 2.54
CA VAL A 9 -3.48 35.71 3.09
C VAL A 9 -3.88 35.19 4.49
N GLN A 10 -3.74 36.03 5.51
CA GLN A 10 -4.07 35.68 6.89
C GLN A 10 -5.60 35.67 7.05
N GLY A 11 -6.19 34.49 7.14
CA GLY A 11 -7.55 34.32 7.62
C GLY A 11 -7.62 34.34 9.16
N SER A 12 -8.79 34.58 9.70
CA SER A 12 -9.01 34.55 11.15
C SER A 12 -9.36 33.13 11.63
N PHE A 13 -9.09 32.85 12.91
CA PHE A 13 -9.38 31.59 13.59
C PHE A 13 -10.20 31.79 14.86
N GLU A 14 -11.10 32.76 14.87
CA GLU A 14 -11.83 33.16 16.06
C GLU A 14 -12.65 32.01 16.66
N MET A 15 -13.38 31.29 15.83
CA MET A 15 -14.21 30.16 16.29
C MET A 15 -13.38 29.01 16.82
N ALA A 16 -12.28 28.67 16.13
CA ALA A 16 -11.41 27.61 16.54
C ALA A 16 -10.68 27.88 17.87
N ASN A 17 -10.41 29.17 18.16
CA ASN A 17 -9.71 29.60 19.35
C ASN A 17 -10.63 29.86 20.56
N LYS A 18 -11.95 29.78 20.42
CA LYS A 18 -12.85 29.83 21.56
C LYS A 18 -12.52 28.72 22.55
N GLU A 19 -12.56 29.05 23.84
CA GLU A 19 -12.18 28.14 24.92
C GLU A 19 -12.96 26.82 24.85
N GLU A 20 -14.25 26.86 24.59
CA GLU A 20 -15.12 25.71 24.43
C GLU A 20 -14.84 24.86 23.21
N ASN A 21 -14.10 25.37 22.21
CA ASN A 21 -13.73 24.65 21.00
C ASN A 21 -12.30 24.12 21.02
N ARG A 22 -11.46 24.60 21.94
CA ARG A 22 -10.04 24.20 21.97
C ARG A 22 -9.81 22.70 22.12
N GLU A 23 -10.57 22.06 22.99
CA GLU A 23 -10.48 20.61 23.21
C GLU A 23 -10.92 19.78 22.01
N LYS A 24 -11.70 20.38 21.11
CA LYS A 24 -12.13 19.74 19.87
C LYS A 24 -11.02 19.69 18.82
N ASN A 25 -9.96 20.48 18.96
CA ASN A 25 -8.82 20.49 18.07
C ASN A 25 -7.80 19.43 18.52
N ARG A 26 -7.39 18.57 17.61
CA ARG A 26 -6.34 17.57 17.89
C ARG A 26 -4.97 18.24 18.11
N TYR A 27 -4.73 19.32 17.38
CA TYR A 27 -3.49 20.10 17.43
C TYR A 27 -3.80 21.60 17.50
N PRO A 28 -3.16 22.34 18.42
CA PRO A 28 -3.49 23.75 18.62
C PRO A 28 -3.02 24.67 17.48
N ASN A 29 -2.12 24.21 16.63
CA ASN A 29 -1.53 24.97 15.53
C ASN A 29 -2.14 24.67 14.15
N ILE A 30 -3.10 23.76 14.06
CA ILE A 30 -3.82 23.45 12.81
C ILE A 30 -5.31 23.66 13.03
N LEU A 31 -5.74 24.82 12.64
CA LEU A 31 -7.09 25.30 12.86
C LEU A 31 -7.75 25.64 11.51
N PRO A 32 -9.07 25.48 11.39
CA PRO A 32 -9.79 25.93 10.22
C PRO A 32 -9.96 27.44 10.25
N TYR A 33 -9.83 28.11 9.08
CA TYR A 33 -10.19 29.50 8.95
C TYR A 33 -11.71 29.70 9.15
N ASP A 34 -12.11 30.82 9.73
CA ASP A 34 -13.52 31.12 9.94
C ASP A 34 -14.30 31.18 8.62
N HIS A 35 -13.68 31.69 7.54
CA HIS A 35 -14.35 31.88 6.25
C HIS A 35 -14.58 30.58 5.46
N SER A 36 -13.84 29.49 5.77
CA SER A 36 -13.89 28.22 5.02
C SER A 36 -14.25 27.03 5.88
N ARG A 37 -14.43 27.21 7.19
CA ARG A 37 -14.78 26.11 8.08
C ARG A 37 -16.13 25.50 7.76
N VAL A 38 -16.28 24.22 8.04
CA VAL A 38 -17.57 23.54 8.02
C VAL A 38 -18.35 23.95 9.27
N ILE A 39 -19.54 24.47 9.08
CA ILE A 39 -20.44 24.92 10.17
C ILE A 39 -21.52 23.85 10.33
N LEU A 40 -21.57 23.25 11.51
CA LEU A 40 -22.60 22.27 11.86
C LEU A 40 -23.86 22.97 12.34
N THR A 41 -25.01 22.30 12.22
CA THR A 41 -26.25 22.79 12.82
C THR A 41 -26.13 22.80 14.33
N GLN A 42 -26.50 23.91 14.96
CA GLN A 42 -26.55 24.03 16.43
C GLN A 42 -27.50 23.00 17.03
N ILE A 43 -27.07 22.34 18.09
CA ILE A 43 -27.91 21.44 18.87
C ILE A 43 -28.57 22.26 19.99
N ASP A 44 -29.88 22.19 20.10
CA ASP A 44 -30.63 22.89 21.13
C ASP A 44 -30.16 22.50 22.55
N GLY A 45 -29.89 23.53 23.36
CA GLY A 45 -29.42 23.35 24.74
C GLY A 45 -27.94 22.96 24.88
N VAL A 46 -27.16 22.88 23.78
CA VAL A 46 -25.73 22.56 23.80
C VAL A 46 -24.95 23.59 22.97
N PRO A 47 -24.82 24.85 23.43
CA PRO A 47 -23.91 25.80 22.77
C PRO A 47 -22.47 25.67 23.32
N PRO A 48 -21.43 25.82 22.48
CA PRO A 48 -21.44 25.86 21.03
C PRO A 48 -21.34 24.45 20.44
N SER A 49 -22.24 24.09 19.54
CA SER A 49 -22.27 22.78 18.89
C SER A 49 -22.08 22.84 17.38
N ASP A 50 -21.77 24.04 16.85
CA ASP A 50 -21.59 24.25 15.40
C ASP A 50 -20.16 24.06 14.91
N TYR A 51 -19.20 23.76 15.80
CA TYR A 51 -17.78 23.72 15.48
C TYR A 51 -17.28 22.29 15.26
N ILE A 52 -16.54 22.14 14.17
CA ILE A 52 -15.68 21.00 13.89
C ILE A 52 -14.40 21.48 13.20
N ASN A 53 -13.27 20.85 13.47
CA ASN A 53 -12.01 21.15 12.79
C ASN A 53 -12.00 20.52 11.39
N ALA A 54 -12.64 21.21 10.46
CA ALA A 54 -12.80 20.82 9.08
C ALA A 54 -13.02 22.06 8.19
N SER A 55 -12.52 22.01 6.97
CA SER A 55 -12.57 23.12 6.00
C SER A 55 -13.04 22.64 4.65
N TYR A 56 -13.85 23.44 3.95
CA TYR A 56 -14.14 23.20 2.53
C TYR A 56 -12.94 23.52 1.69
N ILE A 57 -12.64 22.63 0.75
CA ILE A 57 -11.54 22.76 -0.21
C ILE A 57 -12.08 22.57 -1.62
N ASP A 58 -11.74 23.49 -2.52
CA ASP A 58 -12.11 23.40 -3.93
C ASP A 58 -11.31 22.33 -4.66
N GLY A 59 -11.94 21.68 -5.63
CA GLY A 59 -11.27 20.93 -6.68
C GLY A 59 -10.78 21.83 -7.81
N TYR A 60 -10.41 21.24 -8.94
CA TYR A 60 -9.94 22.02 -10.08
C TYR A 60 -10.98 23.01 -10.62
N LYS A 61 -12.21 22.55 -10.92
CA LYS A 61 -13.34 23.38 -11.34
C LYS A 61 -14.55 23.27 -10.43
N ASP A 62 -14.49 22.40 -9.45
CA ASP A 62 -15.61 22.10 -8.56
C ASP A 62 -15.42 22.81 -7.23
N LYS A 63 -16.28 23.77 -6.95
CA LYS A 63 -16.28 24.45 -5.64
C LYS A 63 -16.70 23.47 -4.54
N ASN A 64 -15.98 23.51 -3.42
CA ASN A 64 -16.24 22.68 -2.24
C ASN A 64 -16.32 21.18 -2.57
N LYS A 65 -15.48 20.70 -3.50
CA LYS A 65 -15.42 19.29 -3.84
C LYS A 65 -15.01 18.40 -2.66
N PHE A 66 -14.18 18.94 -1.77
CA PHE A 66 -13.65 18.24 -0.61
C PHE A 66 -13.96 18.96 0.69
N ILE A 67 -13.96 18.18 1.77
CA ILE A 67 -13.80 18.65 3.13
C ILE A 67 -12.50 18.05 3.65
N ALA A 68 -11.54 18.91 4.01
CA ALA A 68 -10.32 18.50 4.69
C ALA A 68 -10.54 18.60 6.20
N ALA A 69 -10.42 17.48 6.89
CA ALA A 69 -10.68 17.39 8.33
C ALA A 69 -9.48 16.77 9.07
N GLN A 70 -9.39 17.06 10.34
CA GLN A 70 -8.51 16.29 11.22
C GLN A 70 -9.03 14.86 11.41
N GLY A 71 -8.16 13.91 11.76
CA GLY A 71 -8.60 12.60 12.25
C GLY A 71 -9.47 12.77 13.51
N PRO A 72 -10.68 12.19 13.55
CA PRO A 72 -11.56 12.32 14.72
C PRO A 72 -10.88 11.92 16.02
N LYS A 73 -11.19 12.66 17.08
CA LYS A 73 -10.88 12.33 18.48
C LYS A 73 -12.08 11.62 19.12
N GLN A 74 -11.88 10.99 20.24
CA GLN A 74 -12.98 10.41 21.01
C GLN A 74 -14.08 11.44 21.30
N GLU A 75 -13.69 12.67 21.59
CA GLU A 75 -14.60 13.77 21.91
C GLU A 75 -15.31 14.34 20.68
N THR A 76 -14.80 14.12 19.47
CA THR A 76 -15.33 14.71 18.24
C THR A 76 -15.95 13.70 17.26
N VAL A 77 -15.96 12.42 17.61
CA VAL A 77 -16.48 11.37 16.71
C VAL A 77 -17.95 11.55 16.37
N ASN A 78 -18.76 12.01 17.32
CA ASN A 78 -20.18 12.29 17.10
C ASN A 78 -20.37 13.46 16.12
N ASP A 79 -19.58 14.52 16.28
CA ASP A 79 -19.58 15.68 15.39
C ASP A 79 -19.11 15.30 13.98
N PHE A 80 -18.16 14.40 13.87
CA PHE A 80 -17.67 13.88 12.58
C PHE A 80 -18.79 13.20 11.79
N TRP A 81 -19.54 12.28 12.40
CA TRP A 81 -20.66 11.62 11.73
C TRP A 81 -21.81 12.56 11.45
N ARG A 82 -22.06 13.52 12.33
CA ARG A 82 -23.05 14.59 12.10
C ARG A 82 -22.68 15.43 10.90
N MET A 83 -21.40 15.78 10.72
CA MET A 83 -20.88 16.44 9.52
C MET A 83 -21.14 15.63 8.25
N ILE A 84 -20.78 14.34 8.26
CA ILE A 84 -21.02 13.42 7.12
C ILE A 84 -22.49 13.43 6.73
N TRP A 85 -23.39 13.37 7.71
CA TRP A 85 -24.82 13.37 7.48
C TRP A 85 -25.34 14.71 6.94
N GLU A 86 -25.02 15.80 7.59
CA GLU A 86 -25.47 17.15 7.20
C GLU A 86 -24.94 17.57 5.84
N GLN A 87 -23.69 17.25 5.53
CA GLN A 87 -23.07 17.59 4.26
C GLN A 87 -23.45 16.62 3.11
N LYS A 88 -24.19 15.56 3.39
CA LYS A 88 -24.57 14.53 2.43
C LYS A 88 -23.38 13.87 1.74
N SER A 89 -22.29 13.73 2.44
CA SER A 89 -21.08 13.06 1.94
C SER A 89 -21.32 11.57 1.81
N ALA A 90 -20.87 11.00 0.70
CA ALA A 90 -21.00 9.58 0.40
C ALA A 90 -19.65 8.84 0.49
N VAL A 91 -18.54 9.58 0.53
CA VAL A 91 -17.18 9.01 0.55
C VAL A 91 -16.33 9.69 1.61
N ILE A 92 -15.65 8.87 2.39
CA ILE A 92 -14.61 9.28 3.35
C ILE A 92 -13.29 8.70 2.87
N VAL A 93 -12.27 9.54 2.77
CA VAL A 93 -10.88 9.16 2.46
C VAL A 93 -10.05 9.29 3.72
N MET A 94 -9.49 8.19 4.17
CA MET A 94 -8.61 8.11 5.33
C MET A 94 -7.18 7.80 4.89
N LEU A 95 -6.24 8.69 5.19
CA LEU A 95 -4.84 8.61 4.75
C LEU A 95 -3.86 8.30 5.89
N THR A 96 -4.35 7.84 7.01
CA THR A 96 -3.55 7.48 8.18
C THR A 96 -3.99 6.12 8.72
N ASN A 97 -3.09 5.42 9.39
CA ASN A 97 -3.48 4.28 10.21
C ASN A 97 -4.02 4.79 11.56
N LEU A 98 -4.75 3.95 12.29
CA LEU A 98 -5.25 4.29 13.63
C LEU A 98 -4.11 4.61 14.60
N LYS A 99 -3.05 3.80 14.50
CA LYS A 99 -1.83 3.96 15.27
C LYS A 99 -0.63 3.93 14.33
N GLU A 100 0.27 4.87 14.53
CA GLU A 100 1.58 4.90 13.87
C GLU A 100 2.62 5.09 14.99
N ARG A 101 3.66 4.25 15.04
CA ARG A 101 4.71 4.28 16.08
C ARG A 101 4.20 4.26 17.52
N LYS A 102 3.20 3.42 17.81
CA LYS A 102 2.55 3.30 19.13
C LYS A 102 1.74 4.52 19.58
N GLU A 103 1.66 5.58 18.78
CA GLU A 103 0.82 6.74 19.03
C GLU A 103 -0.52 6.63 18.31
N GLU A 104 -1.60 7.00 18.98
CA GLU A 104 -2.92 7.11 18.37
C GLU A 104 -2.95 8.31 17.42
N LYS A 105 -3.25 8.05 16.15
CA LYS A 105 -3.34 9.06 15.10
C LYS A 105 -4.76 9.43 14.75
N CYS A 106 -5.68 8.50 14.94
CA CYS A 106 -7.09 8.69 14.67
C CYS A 106 -7.87 7.77 15.61
N TYR A 107 -8.91 8.31 16.24
CA TYR A 107 -9.87 7.48 16.96
C TYR A 107 -10.66 6.64 15.95
N GLN A 108 -10.85 5.35 16.24
CA GLN A 108 -11.64 4.49 15.37
C GLN A 108 -13.11 4.91 15.43
N TYR A 109 -13.59 5.54 14.38
CA TYR A 109 -14.93 6.10 14.29
C TYR A 109 -15.94 5.18 13.60
N TRP A 110 -15.60 3.91 13.42
CA TRP A 110 -16.48 2.90 12.83
C TRP A 110 -16.47 1.63 13.68
N PRO A 111 -17.57 0.86 13.70
CA PRO A 111 -17.58 -0.45 14.35
C PRO A 111 -16.85 -1.49 13.49
N ASP A 112 -16.17 -2.43 14.12
CA ASP A 112 -15.52 -3.55 13.40
C ASP A 112 -16.56 -4.51 12.81
N GLN A 113 -17.67 -4.70 13.52
CA GLN A 113 -18.79 -5.57 13.13
C GLN A 113 -20.09 -4.97 13.66
N GLY A 114 -21.18 -5.31 12.99
CA GLY A 114 -22.51 -4.89 13.41
C GLY A 114 -22.72 -3.39 13.28
N CYS A 115 -23.31 -2.78 14.31
CA CYS A 115 -23.60 -1.35 14.28
C CYS A 115 -23.23 -0.67 15.60
N TRP A 116 -23.00 0.62 15.51
CA TRP A 116 -22.78 1.50 16.64
C TRP A 116 -23.47 2.85 16.43
N THR A 117 -23.90 3.48 17.51
CA THR A 117 -24.55 4.79 17.46
C THR A 117 -23.58 5.85 17.97
N TYR A 118 -23.32 6.87 17.14
CA TYR A 118 -22.48 8.00 17.45
C TYR A 118 -23.38 9.26 17.59
N GLY A 119 -23.72 9.61 18.82
CA GLY A 119 -24.71 10.65 19.06
C GLY A 119 -26.08 10.24 18.52
N SER A 120 -26.58 10.96 17.51
CA SER A 120 -27.82 10.66 16.81
C SER A 120 -27.65 9.89 15.50
N ILE A 121 -26.43 9.51 15.16
CA ILE A 121 -26.11 8.82 13.89
C ILE A 121 -25.77 7.36 14.15
N ARG A 122 -26.53 6.47 13.54
CA ARG A 122 -26.29 5.02 13.57
C ARG A 122 -25.48 4.60 12.36
N VAL A 123 -24.39 3.87 12.60
CA VAL A 123 -23.48 3.38 11.58
C VAL A 123 -23.40 1.85 11.66
N SER A 124 -23.71 1.18 10.56
CA SER A 124 -23.63 -0.28 10.42
C SER A 124 -22.61 -0.64 9.36
N VAL A 125 -21.78 -1.66 9.61
CA VAL A 125 -20.84 -2.18 8.61
C VAL A 125 -21.59 -3.14 7.70
N GLU A 126 -21.58 -2.84 6.38
CA GLU A 126 -22.19 -3.68 5.35
C GLU A 126 -21.16 -4.57 4.65
N ASP A 127 -19.96 -4.05 4.40
CA ASP A 127 -18.91 -4.74 3.67
C ASP A 127 -17.52 -4.20 4.03
N CYS A 128 -16.52 -5.07 3.94
CA CYS A 128 -15.11 -4.72 4.16
C CYS A 128 -14.23 -5.49 3.17
N ILE A 129 -13.58 -4.77 2.27
CA ILE A 129 -12.67 -5.33 1.26
C ILE A 129 -11.26 -4.85 1.56
N VAL A 130 -10.38 -5.77 1.94
CA VAL A 130 -8.97 -5.48 2.24
C VAL A 130 -8.13 -5.74 1.00
N LEU A 131 -7.44 -4.71 0.51
CA LEU A 131 -6.44 -4.80 -0.55
C LEU A 131 -5.07 -4.41 0.03
N VAL A 132 -4.01 -4.62 -0.74
CA VAL A 132 -2.63 -4.42 -0.26
C VAL A 132 -2.36 -2.97 0.17
N ASP A 133 -2.82 -1.98 -0.61
CA ASP A 133 -2.54 -0.57 -0.36
C ASP A 133 -3.67 0.17 0.36
N TYR A 134 -4.90 -0.38 0.33
CA TYR A 134 -6.06 0.26 0.94
C TYR A 134 -7.17 -0.72 1.27
N THR A 135 -8.04 -0.31 2.17
CA THR A 135 -9.24 -1.04 2.57
C THR A 135 -10.47 -0.22 2.22
N ILE A 136 -11.49 -0.86 1.66
CA ILE A 136 -12.79 -0.25 1.38
C ILE A 136 -13.79 -0.78 2.38
N ARG A 137 -14.40 0.12 3.17
CA ARG A 137 -15.50 -0.22 4.10
C ARG A 137 -16.76 0.47 3.65
N LYS A 138 -17.83 -0.27 3.56
CA LYS A 138 -19.16 0.26 3.23
C LYS A 138 -20.01 0.29 4.47
N PHE A 139 -20.57 1.46 4.78
CA PHE A 139 -21.41 1.69 5.94
C PHE A 139 -22.83 2.07 5.52
N CYS A 140 -23.81 1.52 6.22
CA CYS A 140 -25.17 2.02 6.22
C CYS A 140 -25.28 3.05 7.36
N VAL A 141 -25.61 4.28 7.02
CA VAL A 141 -25.66 5.43 7.96
C VAL A 141 -27.07 5.97 8.02
N GLN A 142 -27.61 6.14 9.22
CA GLN A 142 -28.96 6.63 9.45
C GLN A 142 -29.00 7.62 10.60
N SER A 143 -29.74 8.74 10.40
CA SER A 143 -30.04 9.68 11.47
C SER A 143 -31.25 9.19 12.28
N LEU A 144 -31.11 9.15 13.61
CA LEU A 144 -32.19 8.77 14.51
C LEU A 144 -33.15 9.93 14.80
N HIS A 145 -32.72 11.17 14.58
CA HIS A 145 -33.58 12.36 14.77
C HIS A 145 -34.48 12.64 13.55
N ASP A 146 -33.98 12.31 12.37
CA ASP A 146 -34.73 12.45 11.13
C ASP A 146 -35.50 11.15 10.82
N GLY A 147 -36.38 10.71 11.73
CA GLY A 147 -37.03 9.41 11.70
C GLY A 147 -37.77 8.99 10.42
N CYS A 148 -37.85 9.88 9.44
CA CYS A 148 -38.47 9.66 8.12
C CYS A 148 -37.44 9.64 6.98
N LYS A 149 -36.13 9.87 7.22
CA LYS A 149 -35.12 9.84 6.17
C LYS A 149 -34.53 8.44 6.00
N ALA A 150 -34.43 8.02 4.74
CA ALA A 150 -33.85 6.73 4.40
C ALA A 150 -32.38 6.63 4.81
N PRO A 151 -31.92 5.44 5.18
CA PRO A 151 -30.48 5.18 5.38
C PRO A 151 -29.67 5.53 4.12
N ARG A 152 -28.41 5.92 4.32
CA ARG A 152 -27.49 6.26 3.25
C ARG A 152 -26.29 5.34 3.26
N LEU A 153 -25.79 5.00 2.07
CA LEU A 153 -24.52 4.31 1.93
C LEU A 153 -23.38 5.33 2.00
N VAL A 154 -22.45 5.12 2.92
CA VAL A 154 -21.21 5.87 3.02
C VAL A 154 -20.04 4.93 2.87
N THR A 155 -19.17 5.19 1.91
CA THR A 155 -18.01 4.36 1.62
C THR A 155 -16.75 5.02 2.17
N GLN A 156 -16.02 4.30 3.01
CA GLN A 156 -14.70 4.72 3.48
C GLN A 156 -13.64 4.02 2.63
N LEU A 157 -12.73 4.80 2.07
CA LEU A 157 -11.51 4.31 1.43
C LEU A 157 -10.32 4.68 2.31
N HIS A 158 -9.71 3.67 2.91
CA HIS A 158 -8.64 3.80 3.89
C HIS A 158 -7.32 3.38 3.24
N PHE A 159 -6.47 4.36 2.92
CA PHE A 159 -5.12 4.10 2.40
C PHE A 159 -4.18 3.72 3.54
N THR A 160 -3.70 2.47 3.51
CA THR A 160 -2.92 1.86 4.60
C THR A 160 -1.42 1.79 4.33
N SER A 161 -0.98 2.13 3.10
CA SER A 161 0.42 2.00 2.66
C SER A 161 1.22 3.30 2.73
N TRP A 162 0.70 4.36 3.38
CA TRP A 162 1.51 5.54 3.62
C TRP A 162 2.53 5.26 4.73
N PRO A 163 3.84 5.42 4.47
CA PRO A 163 4.85 5.13 5.49
C PRO A 163 4.79 6.15 6.64
N ASP A 164 5.24 5.74 7.83
CA ASP A 164 5.29 6.60 9.01
C ASP A 164 6.13 7.87 8.78
N PHE A 165 7.08 7.80 7.87
CA PHE A 165 7.91 8.94 7.46
C PHE A 165 7.94 9.10 5.96
N GLY A 166 7.99 10.37 5.53
CA GLY A 166 8.15 10.71 4.13
C GLY A 166 6.89 10.43 3.33
N VAL A 167 7.09 9.88 2.16
CA VAL A 167 6.06 9.60 1.16
C VAL A 167 6.20 8.16 0.67
N PRO A 168 5.16 7.58 0.03
CA PRO A 168 5.27 6.27 -0.58
C PRO A 168 6.46 6.19 -1.56
N PHE A 169 7.10 5.03 -1.62
CA PHE A 169 8.24 4.82 -2.52
C PHE A 169 7.87 5.02 -3.99
N THR A 170 6.65 4.62 -4.35
CA THR A 170 6.08 4.78 -5.70
C THR A 170 4.69 5.39 -5.62
N PRO A 171 4.29 6.24 -6.57
CA PRO A 171 2.95 6.82 -6.59
C PRO A 171 1.85 5.89 -7.14
N ILE A 172 2.19 4.69 -7.62
CA ILE A 172 1.24 3.77 -8.28
C ILE A 172 0.07 3.43 -7.37
N GLY A 173 0.33 3.07 -6.11
CA GLY A 173 -0.71 2.74 -5.14
C GLY A 173 -1.67 3.91 -4.90
N MET A 174 -1.15 5.12 -4.77
CA MET A 174 -1.95 6.33 -4.59
C MET A 174 -2.80 6.65 -5.82
N LEU A 175 -2.27 6.49 -7.03
CA LEU A 175 -3.01 6.73 -8.28
C LEU A 175 -4.17 5.74 -8.44
N LYS A 176 -3.96 4.46 -8.14
CA LYS A 176 -5.02 3.45 -8.13
C LYS A 176 -6.08 3.75 -7.08
N PHE A 177 -5.66 4.14 -5.89
CA PHE A 177 -6.54 4.56 -4.82
C PHE A 177 -7.41 5.76 -5.23
N LEU A 178 -6.80 6.79 -5.80
CA LEU A 178 -7.48 7.99 -6.26
C LEU A 178 -8.53 7.66 -7.34
N LYS A 179 -8.19 6.81 -8.29
CA LYS A 179 -9.14 6.32 -9.30
C LYS A 179 -10.33 5.62 -8.64
N LYS A 180 -10.07 4.79 -7.62
CA LYS A 180 -11.13 4.07 -6.89
C LYS A 180 -12.05 5.04 -6.14
N VAL A 181 -11.49 6.09 -5.53
CA VAL A 181 -12.27 7.15 -4.89
C VAL A 181 -13.21 7.82 -5.89
N LYS A 182 -12.70 8.20 -7.06
CA LYS A 182 -13.52 8.81 -8.14
C LYS A 182 -14.62 7.87 -8.61
N THR A 183 -14.32 6.60 -8.77
CA THR A 183 -15.30 5.59 -9.23
C THR A 183 -16.41 5.36 -8.22
N LEU A 184 -16.11 5.38 -6.92
CA LEU A 184 -17.07 5.08 -5.86
C LEU A 184 -17.83 6.32 -5.35
N ASN A 185 -17.44 7.52 -5.74
CA ASN A 185 -18.16 8.73 -5.37
C ASN A 185 -19.34 8.98 -6.32
N PRO A 186 -20.60 8.96 -5.84
CA PRO A 186 -21.77 9.23 -6.68
C PRO A 186 -21.78 10.64 -7.25
N ALA A 187 -22.37 10.82 -8.44
CA ALA A 187 -22.35 12.09 -9.17
C ALA A 187 -22.99 13.28 -8.43
N HIS A 188 -23.96 13.04 -7.55
CA HIS A 188 -24.70 14.08 -6.83
C HIS A 188 -24.45 14.03 -5.31
N ALA A 189 -23.40 13.36 -4.88
CA ALA A 189 -23.01 13.32 -3.47
C ALA A 189 -22.49 14.68 -2.99
N GLY A 190 -22.54 14.90 -1.69
CA GLY A 190 -21.85 16.01 -1.05
C GLY A 190 -20.33 15.89 -1.13
N PRO A 191 -19.58 16.80 -0.51
CA PRO A 191 -18.13 16.81 -0.57
C PRO A 191 -17.50 15.49 -0.12
N ILE A 192 -16.40 15.10 -0.73
CA ILE A 192 -15.56 13.99 -0.28
C ILE A 192 -14.82 14.45 0.97
N VAL A 193 -14.99 13.75 2.08
CA VAL A 193 -14.28 14.04 3.33
C VAL A 193 -12.94 13.35 3.31
N VAL A 194 -11.86 14.12 3.42
CA VAL A 194 -10.48 13.62 3.43
C VAL A 194 -9.87 13.97 4.79
N HIS A 195 -9.33 12.97 5.46
CA HIS A 195 -8.64 13.21 6.72
C HIS A 195 -7.36 12.40 6.83
N CYS A 196 -6.45 12.92 7.59
CA CYS A 196 -5.24 12.23 8.02
C CYS A 196 -4.86 12.68 9.42
N SER A 197 -3.80 12.16 9.95
CA SER A 197 -3.21 12.58 11.21
C SER A 197 -1.69 12.51 11.12
N TRP A 198 -0.98 13.04 12.12
CA TRP A 198 0.47 13.16 12.03
C TRP A 198 1.21 12.68 13.30
N ALA A 199 2.53 12.39 13.13
CA ALA A 199 3.44 12.03 14.21
C ALA A 199 4.40 13.18 14.54
N LEU A 200 4.57 13.45 15.81
CA LEU A 200 5.63 14.33 16.32
C LEU A 200 6.99 13.68 16.07
N SER A 201 7.84 14.34 15.29
CA SER A 201 9.29 14.12 15.32
C SER A 201 9.91 15.35 15.98
N PHE A 202 10.72 15.12 17.02
CA PHE A 202 11.41 16.17 17.77
C PHE A 202 12.36 17.05 16.93
N ALA A 203 12.52 16.75 15.64
CA ALA A 203 13.49 17.40 14.76
C ALA A 203 12.91 18.29 13.64
N CYS A 204 11.59 18.33 13.43
CA CYS A 204 10.96 19.20 12.43
C CYS A 204 9.69 19.84 12.96
N PHE A 205 9.68 21.16 12.96
CA PHE A 205 8.58 22.05 13.37
C PHE A 205 7.37 22.01 12.40
N SER A 206 6.72 20.87 12.21
CA SER A 206 5.42 20.82 11.52
C SER A 206 4.84 19.41 11.58
N SER A 207 3.68 19.13 11.86
CA SER A 207 2.35 19.56 11.99
C SER A 207 1.27 18.51 11.77
N ALA A 208 0.09 18.78 11.54
CA ALA A 208 -1.09 18.05 11.89
C ALA A 208 -2.09 17.93 10.74
N GLY A 209 -2.28 16.71 10.22
CA GLY A 209 -3.49 16.36 9.49
C GLY A 209 -3.80 17.10 8.18
N VAL A 210 -2.83 17.75 7.55
CA VAL A 210 -3.03 18.53 6.32
C VAL A 210 -2.03 18.17 5.21
N GLY A 211 -0.93 17.52 5.54
CA GLY A 211 0.11 17.16 4.57
C GLY A 211 -0.32 16.09 3.58
N ARG A 212 -0.71 14.92 4.07
CA ARG A 212 -1.19 13.81 3.23
C ARG A 212 -2.51 14.18 2.56
N THR A 213 -3.41 14.85 3.29
CA THR A 213 -4.68 15.35 2.77
C THR A 213 -4.47 16.33 1.61
N GLY A 214 -3.59 17.32 1.80
CA GLY A 214 -3.25 18.27 0.74
C GLY A 214 -2.62 17.59 -0.47
N THR A 215 -1.72 16.65 -0.26
CA THR A 215 -1.09 15.86 -1.33
C THR A 215 -2.12 15.12 -2.18
N PHE A 216 -3.06 14.43 -1.53
CA PHE A 216 -4.14 13.71 -2.20
C PHE A 216 -5.03 14.65 -3.04
N ILE A 217 -5.49 15.76 -2.44
CA ILE A 217 -6.38 16.73 -3.10
C ILE A 217 -5.69 17.38 -4.30
N VAL A 218 -4.43 17.75 -4.17
CA VAL A 218 -3.66 18.37 -5.27
C VAL A 218 -3.47 17.41 -6.44
N ILE A 219 -3.12 16.17 -6.17
CA ILE A 219 -2.97 15.17 -7.26
C ILE A 219 -4.31 15.00 -7.99
N ASP A 220 -5.41 14.87 -7.28
CA ASP A 220 -6.75 14.75 -7.88
C ASP A 220 -7.07 15.95 -8.79
N ALA A 221 -6.90 17.16 -8.27
CA ALA A 221 -7.25 18.38 -8.97
C ALA A 221 -6.36 18.62 -10.21
N ILE A 222 -5.07 18.36 -10.10
CA ILE A 222 -4.13 18.59 -11.21
C ILE A 222 -4.28 17.52 -12.30
N ILE A 223 -4.67 16.30 -11.96
CA ILE A 223 -5.07 15.32 -12.98
C ILE A 223 -6.28 15.83 -13.79
N ASP A 224 -7.27 16.42 -13.14
CA ASP A 224 -8.40 17.05 -13.81
C ASP A 224 -7.96 18.23 -14.71
N MET A 225 -7.03 19.06 -14.23
CA MET A 225 -6.44 20.12 -15.02
C MET A 225 -5.68 19.57 -16.24
N MET A 226 -4.93 18.51 -16.06
CA MET A 226 -4.18 17.85 -17.13
C MET A 226 -5.13 17.35 -18.23
N HIS A 227 -6.26 16.75 -17.87
CA HIS A 227 -7.26 16.32 -18.83
C HIS A 227 -7.94 17.49 -19.55
N ALA A 228 -8.26 18.56 -18.85
CA ALA A 228 -9.02 19.68 -19.37
C ALA A 228 -8.16 20.65 -20.19
N GLU A 229 -6.93 20.89 -19.80
CA GLU A 229 -6.09 21.96 -20.36
C GLU A 229 -4.75 21.48 -20.91
N GLN A 230 -4.39 20.20 -20.73
CA GLN A 230 -3.06 19.66 -21.08
C GLN A 230 -1.91 20.42 -20.40
N LYS A 231 -2.17 20.90 -19.19
CA LYS A 231 -1.24 21.68 -18.36
C LYS A 231 -1.27 21.20 -16.91
N VAL A 232 -0.22 21.52 -16.20
CA VAL A 232 -0.12 21.34 -14.75
C VAL A 232 0.38 22.62 -14.10
N ASP A 233 -0.25 23.07 -13.04
CA ASP A 233 0.19 24.17 -12.21
C ASP A 233 -0.02 23.85 -10.73
N VAL A 234 0.93 23.09 -10.20
CA VAL A 234 0.90 22.63 -8.81
C VAL A 234 1.06 23.80 -7.85
N PHE A 235 1.95 24.74 -8.16
CA PHE A 235 2.24 25.88 -7.28
C PHE A 235 1.00 26.75 -7.06
N GLU A 236 0.32 27.14 -8.14
CA GLU A 236 -0.89 27.95 -8.05
C GLU A 236 -1.99 27.25 -7.26
N PHE A 237 -2.21 25.98 -7.54
CA PHE A 237 -3.27 25.22 -6.87
C PHE A 237 -2.99 25.05 -5.37
N VAL A 238 -1.77 24.71 -4.99
CA VAL A 238 -1.36 24.61 -3.58
C VAL A 238 -1.52 25.97 -2.88
N SER A 239 -1.11 27.04 -3.52
CA SER A 239 -1.27 28.41 -3.00
C SER A 239 -2.75 28.73 -2.74
N ARG A 240 -3.63 28.37 -3.66
CA ARG A 240 -5.06 28.60 -3.57
C ARG A 240 -5.70 27.82 -2.42
N ILE A 241 -5.42 26.53 -2.28
CA ILE A 241 -6.00 25.71 -1.21
C ILE A 241 -5.44 26.05 0.18
N ARG A 242 -4.22 26.59 0.26
CA ARG A 242 -3.65 27.11 1.51
C ARG A 242 -4.40 28.32 2.05
N ASN A 243 -5.12 29.06 1.19
CA ASN A 243 -6.05 30.11 1.61
C ASN A 243 -7.39 29.54 2.14
N GLN A 244 -7.68 28.27 1.88
CA GLN A 244 -8.87 27.58 2.39
C GLN A 244 -8.61 26.76 3.65
N ARG A 245 -7.43 26.20 3.78
CA ARG A 245 -6.94 25.53 5.00
C ARG A 245 -5.43 25.71 5.13
N PRO A 246 -4.94 26.14 6.31
CA PRO A 246 -3.50 26.38 6.46
C PRO A 246 -2.67 25.12 6.29
N GLN A 247 -1.45 25.30 5.77
CA GLN A 247 -0.41 24.29 5.69
C GLN A 247 -0.73 23.05 4.84
N MET A 248 -1.69 23.12 3.93
CA MET A 248 -1.94 22.04 2.97
C MET A 248 -0.65 21.75 2.16
N VAL A 249 -0.24 20.48 2.09
CA VAL A 249 1.08 20.02 1.59
C VAL A 249 2.22 20.59 2.46
N GLN A 250 2.74 19.78 3.38
CA GLN A 250 3.59 20.27 4.46
C GLN A 250 5.09 20.14 4.23
N THR A 251 5.51 19.21 3.39
CA THR A 251 6.92 18.92 3.16
C THR A 251 7.29 19.04 1.69
N ASP A 252 8.56 19.31 1.43
CA ASP A 252 9.15 19.27 0.10
C ASP A 252 9.06 17.86 -0.53
N MET A 253 9.15 16.80 0.29
CA MET A 253 8.95 15.42 -0.16
C MET A 253 7.53 15.20 -0.66
N GLN A 254 6.52 15.71 0.04
CA GLN A 254 5.13 15.63 -0.40
C GLN A 254 4.91 16.44 -1.68
N TYR A 255 5.50 17.61 -1.77
CA TYR A 255 5.43 18.47 -2.96
C TYR A 255 6.10 17.79 -4.18
N SER A 256 7.25 17.19 -3.99
CA SER A 256 7.94 16.41 -5.04
C SER A 256 7.14 15.15 -5.43
N PHE A 257 6.53 14.49 -4.47
CA PHE A 257 5.69 13.30 -4.71
C PHE A 257 4.48 13.61 -5.60
N ILE A 258 3.91 14.80 -5.47
CA ILE A 258 2.83 15.27 -6.36
C ILE A 258 3.31 15.24 -7.82
N TYR A 259 4.48 15.82 -8.10
CA TYR A 259 5.06 15.81 -9.46
C TYR A 259 5.38 14.39 -9.95
N GLN A 260 5.90 13.54 -9.08
CA GLN A 260 6.16 12.14 -9.41
C GLN A 260 4.87 11.42 -9.79
N ALA A 261 3.79 11.62 -9.04
CA ALA A 261 2.48 11.03 -9.33
C ALA A 261 1.90 11.54 -10.65
N LEU A 262 2.00 12.83 -10.92
CA LEU A 262 1.54 13.42 -12.17
C LEU A 262 2.33 12.92 -13.38
N LEU A 263 3.64 12.79 -13.25
CA LEU A 263 4.50 12.23 -14.29
C LEU A 263 4.16 10.76 -14.58
N GLU A 264 4.00 9.95 -13.54
CA GLU A 264 3.59 8.56 -13.65
C GLU A 264 2.25 8.43 -14.39
N TYR A 265 1.29 9.24 -14.00
CA TYR A 265 -0.01 9.27 -14.64
C TYR A 265 0.07 9.69 -16.12
N TYR A 266 0.86 10.70 -16.43
CA TYR A 266 1.07 11.18 -17.80
C TYR A 266 1.74 10.15 -18.70
N LEU A 267 2.79 9.49 -18.18
CA LEU A 267 3.58 8.54 -18.98
C LEU A 267 2.86 7.23 -19.23
N TYR A 268 2.15 6.70 -18.23
CA TYR A 268 1.61 5.34 -18.28
C TYR A 268 0.08 5.31 -18.36
N GLY A 269 -0.59 6.37 -17.98
CA GLY A 269 -2.04 6.49 -18.03
C GLY A 269 -2.77 5.47 -17.17
N ASP A 270 -3.95 5.08 -17.61
CA ASP A 270 -4.78 4.05 -16.99
C ASP A 270 -4.64 2.74 -17.76
N THR A 271 -3.99 1.76 -17.11
CA THR A 271 -3.76 0.42 -17.66
C THR A 271 -4.75 -0.62 -17.15
N GLU A 272 -5.68 -0.23 -16.28
CA GLU A 272 -6.69 -1.14 -15.72
C GLU A 272 -7.74 -1.49 -16.76
N LEU A 273 -8.04 -2.77 -16.89
CA LEU A 273 -9.05 -3.31 -17.79
C LEU A 273 -10.14 -4.04 -17.02
N ASP A 274 -11.38 -3.89 -17.41
CA ASP A 274 -12.44 -4.78 -16.98
C ASP A 274 -12.22 -6.19 -17.55
N VAL A 275 -12.52 -7.21 -16.76
CA VAL A 275 -12.38 -8.61 -17.18
C VAL A 275 -13.16 -8.87 -18.47
N SER A 276 -14.36 -8.28 -18.61
CA SER A 276 -15.17 -8.36 -19.82
C SER A 276 -14.51 -7.79 -21.09
N SER A 277 -13.54 -6.89 -20.89
CA SER A 277 -12.78 -6.26 -21.99
C SER A 277 -11.47 -7.00 -22.33
N LEU A 278 -11.05 -7.95 -21.49
CA LEU A 278 -9.76 -8.61 -21.63
C LEU A 278 -9.64 -9.38 -22.94
N GLU A 279 -10.63 -10.20 -23.26
CA GLU A 279 -10.66 -10.99 -24.51
C GLU A 279 -10.66 -10.08 -25.73
N LYS A 280 -11.49 -9.04 -25.72
CA LYS A 280 -11.54 -8.04 -26.80
C LYS A 280 -10.21 -7.30 -26.93
N HIS A 281 -9.57 -6.95 -25.85
CA HIS A 281 -8.25 -6.31 -25.84
C HIS A 281 -7.20 -7.21 -26.48
N LEU A 282 -7.19 -8.51 -26.16
CA LEU A 282 -6.31 -9.49 -26.79
C LEU A 282 -6.69 -9.82 -28.23
N GLN A 283 -7.98 -9.83 -28.60
CA GLN A 283 -8.49 -10.13 -29.95
C GLN A 283 -8.40 -8.96 -30.92
N THR A 284 -8.63 -7.74 -30.49
CA THR A 284 -8.32 -6.52 -31.28
C THR A 284 -6.85 -6.50 -31.62
N SER A 285 -6.11 -7.15 -30.79
CA SER A 285 -4.75 -7.56 -30.92
C SER A 285 -4.51 -8.60 -32.00
N HIS A 286 -5.41 -9.50 -32.27
CA HIS A 286 -5.28 -10.56 -33.28
C HIS A 286 -5.88 -10.21 -34.64
N ASN A 287 -6.93 -9.35 -34.69
CA ASN A 287 -7.66 -9.01 -35.90
C ASN A 287 -7.23 -7.72 -36.64
N ALA A 288 -6.55 -6.83 -35.94
CA ALA A 288 -5.79 -5.77 -36.56
C ALA A 288 -4.39 -6.31 -36.80
N ALA A 289 -3.97 -6.42 -38.07
CA ALA A 289 -2.72 -7.01 -38.50
C ALA A 289 -1.82 -7.52 -37.36
N PRO A 290 -1.47 -8.79 -37.26
CA PRO A 290 -0.79 -9.40 -36.09
C PRO A 290 0.40 -8.60 -35.54
N ASN A 291 0.95 -7.71 -36.35
CA ASN A 291 2.08 -6.84 -36.02
C ASN A 291 1.71 -5.63 -35.14
N LEU A 292 0.49 -5.06 -35.25
CA LEU A 292 0.12 -3.83 -34.51
C LEU A 292 -0.12 -4.03 -33.02
N VAL A 293 -0.46 -5.21 -32.63
CA VAL A 293 -0.76 -5.59 -31.25
C VAL A 293 0.46 -5.96 -30.49
N LYS A 294 1.28 -6.77 -31.11
CA LYS A 294 2.60 -7.08 -30.62
C LYS A 294 3.36 -5.78 -30.33
N ILE A 295 3.22 -4.79 -31.22
CA ILE A 295 3.76 -3.44 -31.04
C ILE A 295 3.15 -2.74 -29.82
N GLY A 296 1.81 -2.82 -29.60
CA GLY A 296 1.15 -2.17 -28.45
C GLY A 296 1.58 -2.71 -27.10
N LEU A 297 1.63 -4.03 -26.94
CA LEU A 297 2.11 -4.69 -25.70
C LEU A 297 3.62 -4.49 -25.51
N GLU A 298 4.40 -4.51 -26.56
CA GLU A 298 5.83 -4.22 -26.52
C GLU A 298 6.11 -2.79 -26.09
N GLU A 299 5.33 -1.83 -26.57
CA GLU A 299 5.44 -0.43 -26.15
C GLU A 299 5.05 -0.25 -24.69
N GLU A 300 3.97 -0.88 -24.25
CA GLU A 300 3.55 -0.88 -22.85
C GLU A 300 4.64 -1.49 -21.94
N PHE A 301 5.22 -2.60 -22.36
CA PHE A 301 6.32 -3.24 -21.65
C PHE A 301 7.60 -2.36 -21.62
N LYS A 302 7.92 -1.70 -22.72
CA LYS A 302 9.06 -0.76 -22.77
C LYS A 302 8.94 0.37 -21.76
N LYS A 303 7.72 0.83 -21.46
CA LYS A 303 7.50 1.85 -20.43
C LYS A 303 7.92 1.35 -19.05
N LEU A 304 7.73 0.07 -18.75
CA LEU A 304 8.19 -0.55 -17.49
C LEU A 304 9.72 -0.56 -17.38
N THR A 305 10.43 -0.76 -18.50
CA THR A 305 11.91 -0.79 -18.50
C THR A 305 12.52 0.59 -18.30
N ASN A 306 11.75 1.66 -18.47
CA ASN A 306 12.18 3.03 -18.19
C ASN A 306 12.04 3.41 -16.71
N VAL A 307 11.48 2.56 -15.86
CA VAL A 307 11.47 2.76 -14.42
C VAL A 307 12.92 2.76 -13.93
N ARG A 308 13.35 3.89 -13.40
CA ARG A 308 14.76 4.12 -13.05
C ARG A 308 15.18 3.28 -11.84
N ILE A 309 16.15 2.42 -12.04
CA ILE A 309 16.83 1.70 -10.95
C ILE A 309 17.85 2.66 -10.34
N MET A 310 17.59 3.13 -9.11
CA MET A 310 18.49 4.04 -8.40
C MET A 310 19.43 3.26 -7.49
N LYS A 311 20.72 3.34 -7.75
CA LYS A 311 21.78 2.70 -6.94
C LYS A 311 21.76 3.15 -5.48
N GLU A 312 21.30 4.35 -5.22
CA GLU A 312 21.13 4.91 -3.87
C GLU A 312 20.14 4.11 -3.00
N ASN A 313 19.21 3.39 -3.63
CA ASN A 313 18.22 2.54 -2.95
C ASN A 313 18.69 1.09 -2.79
N MET A 314 19.91 0.78 -3.20
CA MET A 314 20.49 -0.59 -3.21
C MET A 314 21.87 -0.61 -2.52
N ARG A 315 22.06 0.16 -1.48
CA ARG A 315 23.37 0.33 -0.82
C ARG A 315 23.86 -0.97 -0.18
N THR A 316 22.98 -1.69 0.50
CA THR A 316 23.34 -2.91 1.23
C THR A 316 23.86 -4.01 0.29
N GLY A 317 23.16 -4.27 -0.80
CA GLY A 317 23.59 -5.27 -1.81
C GLY A 317 24.87 -4.90 -2.54
N ASN A 318 25.19 -3.61 -2.63
CA ASN A 318 26.41 -3.10 -3.26
C ASN A 318 27.63 -3.04 -2.31
N LEU A 319 27.47 -3.38 -1.04
CA LEU A 319 28.62 -3.50 -0.15
C LEU A 319 29.54 -4.64 -0.63
N PRO A 320 30.87 -4.45 -0.62
CA PRO A 320 31.81 -5.48 -1.10
C PRO A 320 31.60 -6.87 -0.48
N ALA A 321 31.27 -6.92 0.80
CA ALA A 321 31.00 -8.18 1.51
C ALA A 321 29.74 -8.89 0.98
N ASN A 322 28.76 -8.15 0.42
CA ASN A 322 27.49 -8.67 -0.04
C ASN A 322 27.46 -8.90 -1.57
N MET A 323 28.29 -8.21 -2.34
CA MET A 323 28.32 -8.35 -3.81
C MET A 323 28.57 -9.78 -4.27
N LYS A 324 29.46 -10.51 -3.58
CA LYS A 324 29.75 -11.91 -3.88
C LYS A 324 28.59 -12.88 -3.61
N LYS A 325 27.58 -12.44 -2.90
CA LYS A 325 26.36 -13.21 -2.61
C LYS A 325 25.31 -13.12 -3.72
N ALA A 326 25.53 -12.28 -4.72
CA ALA A 326 24.65 -12.15 -5.88
C ALA A 326 25.06 -13.11 -6.99
N ARG A 327 24.09 -13.87 -7.53
CA ARG A 327 24.29 -14.70 -8.73
C ARG A 327 24.55 -13.84 -9.96
N VAL A 328 23.82 -12.73 -10.07
CA VAL A 328 23.99 -11.69 -11.09
C VAL A 328 24.20 -10.36 -10.38
N ILE A 329 25.34 -9.72 -10.58
CA ILE A 329 25.78 -8.53 -9.84
C ILE A 329 24.78 -7.38 -9.94
N GLN A 330 24.10 -7.24 -11.08
CA GLN A 330 23.12 -6.15 -11.29
C GLN A 330 21.73 -6.46 -10.68
N ILE A 331 21.47 -7.68 -10.29
CA ILE A 331 20.17 -8.12 -9.74
C ILE A 331 20.30 -8.29 -8.24
N ILE A 332 20.01 -7.21 -7.53
CA ILE A 332 20.10 -7.12 -6.07
C ILE A 332 18.85 -6.46 -5.49
N PRO A 333 18.54 -6.67 -4.21
CA PRO A 333 17.33 -6.12 -3.62
C PRO A 333 17.46 -4.62 -3.33
N TYR A 334 16.33 -3.92 -3.34
CA TYR A 334 16.24 -2.58 -2.74
C TYR A 334 16.40 -2.66 -1.22
N ASP A 335 16.96 -1.63 -0.64
CA ASP A 335 17.15 -1.56 0.83
C ASP A 335 15.81 -1.57 1.59
N PHE A 336 14.76 -0.95 1.01
CA PHE A 336 13.48 -0.79 1.70
C PHE A 336 12.66 -2.08 1.83
N ASN A 337 12.82 -3.05 0.92
CA ASN A 337 12.05 -4.30 0.92
C ASN A 337 12.90 -5.56 0.91
N ARG A 338 14.22 -5.44 1.14
CA ARG A 338 15.07 -6.60 1.26
C ARG A 338 14.68 -7.46 2.46
N VAL A 339 14.87 -8.76 2.34
CA VAL A 339 14.73 -9.68 3.46
C VAL A 339 15.95 -9.53 4.37
N ILE A 340 15.71 -9.23 5.63
CA ILE A 340 16.76 -9.05 6.64
C ILE A 340 16.81 -10.31 7.51
N LEU A 341 17.99 -10.91 7.60
CA LEU A 341 18.25 -12.03 8.49
C LEU A 341 18.75 -11.54 9.85
N SER A 342 18.57 -12.36 10.87
CA SER A 342 19.18 -12.11 12.17
C SER A 342 20.70 -12.13 12.04
N MET A 343 21.36 -11.07 12.48
CA MET A 343 22.82 -11.00 12.44
C MET A 343 23.44 -12.04 13.38
N LYS A 344 24.38 -12.83 12.91
CA LYS A 344 25.13 -13.75 13.74
C LYS A 344 26.06 -12.98 14.67
N ARG A 345 26.12 -13.38 15.94
CA ARG A 345 26.93 -12.72 16.96
C ARG A 345 28.40 -12.63 16.54
N GLY A 346 28.93 -11.40 16.52
CA GLY A 346 30.32 -11.12 16.18
C GLY A 346 30.68 -11.27 14.70
N GLN A 347 29.68 -11.45 13.82
CA GLN A 347 29.88 -11.59 12.38
C GLN A 347 29.11 -10.50 11.64
N GLU A 348 29.82 -9.53 11.10
CA GLU A 348 29.22 -8.47 10.28
C GLU A 348 28.70 -9.00 8.94
N TYR A 349 27.74 -8.31 8.37
CA TYR A 349 27.14 -8.63 7.05
C TYR A 349 26.39 -9.96 6.97
N THR A 350 26.10 -10.61 8.08
CA THR A 350 25.35 -11.88 8.10
C THR A 350 23.84 -11.69 8.08
N ASP A 351 23.36 -10.46 8.07
CA ASP A 351 21.94 -10.09 7.92
C ASP A 351 21.46 -10.02 6.48
N TYR A 352 22.36 -10.16 5.50
CA TYR A 352 22.08 -9.97 4.09
C TYR A 352 21.84 -11.29 3.35
N ILE A 353 20.78 -11.29 2.54
CA ILE A 353 20.49 -12.26 1.50
C ILE A 353 19.93 -11.52 0.28
N ASN A 354 20.25 -11.99 -0.94
CA ASN A 354 19.66 -11.44 -2.17
C ASN A 354 18.22 -11.92 -2.31
N ALA A 355 17.32 -11.30 -1.60
CA ALA A 355 15.90 -11.61 -1.56
C ALA A 355 15.08 -10.38 -1.23
N SER A 356 13.91 -10.27 -1.81
CA SER A 356 12.99 -9.12 -1.65
C SER A 356 11.60 -9.58 -1.30
N PHE A 357 10.93 -8.85 -0.41
CA PHE A 357 9.49 -9.02 -0.20
C PHE A 357 8.71 -8.48 -1.39
N ILE A 358 7.72 -9.24 -1.83
CA ILE A 358 6.80 -8.87 -2.91
C ILE A 358 5.38 -8.95 -2.38
N ASP A 359 4.61 -7.90 -2.61
CA ASP A 359 3.21 -7.84 -2.20
C ASP A 359 2.34 -8.74 -3.07
N GLY A 360 1.34 -9.36 -2.43
CA GLY A 360 0.22 -9.96 -3.13
C GLY A 360 -0.85 -8.92 -3.51
N TYR A 361 -1.96 -9.39 -4.03
CA TYR A 361 -3.09 -8.51 -4.35
C TYR A 361 -3.77 -7.94 -3.10
N ARG A 362 -3.87 -8.76 -2.04
CA ARG A 362 -4.56 -8.38 -0.78
C ARG A 362 -3.63 -8.24 0.41
N GLN A 363 -2.50 -8.92 0.39
CA GLN A 363 -1.60 -9.03 1.53
C GLN A 363 -0.21 -8.49 1.19
N LYS A 364 0.28 -7.61 2.05
CA LYS A 364 1.65 -7.11 2.00
C LYS A 364 2.64 -8.23 2.35
N ASP A 365 3.80 -8.23 1.69
CA ASP A 365 4.88 -9.20 1.92
C ASP A 365 4.41 -10.66 1.78
N TYR A 366 3.52 -10.89 0.81
CA TYR A 366 2.95 -12.21 0.56
C TYR A 366 3.96 -13.20 -0.01
N PHE A 367 4.92 -12.71 -0.78
CA PHE A 367 5.98 -13.48 -1.39
C PHE A 367 7.36 -12.99 -0.96
N ILE A 368 8.33 -13.89 -1.01
CA ILE A 368 9.75 -13.57 -1.05
C ILE A 368 10.25 -14.01 -2.43
N ALA A 369 10.73 -13.06 -3.24
CA ALA A 369 11.40 -13.34 -4.50
C ALA A 369 12.92 -13.37 -4.27
N THR A 370 13.56 -14.46 -4.63
CA THR A 370 15.00 -14.63 -4.40
C THR A 370 15.65 -15.32 -5.59
N GLN A 371 16.96 -15.22 -5.68
CA GLN A 371 17.76 -15.96 -6.63
C GLN A 371 17.83 -17.45 -6.28
N GLY A 372 18.13 -18.32 -7.24
CA GLY A 372 18.57 -19.66 -6.94
C GLY A 372 19.83 -19.60 -6.06
N PRO A 373 19.85 -20.28 -4.90
CA PRO A 373 21.00 -20.22 -4.01
C PRO A 373 22.31 -20.60 -4.70
N LEU A 374 23.38 -19.89 -4.33
CA LEU A 374 24.75 -20.23 -4.65
C LEU A 374 25.29 -21.23 -3.61
N PRO A 375 26.34 -22.01 -3.90
CA PRO A 375 26.91 -22.94 -2.93
C PRO A 375 27.19 -22.30 -1.55
N HIS A 376 27.66 -21.06 -1.55
CA HIS A 376 28.00 -20.33 -0.31
C HIS A 376 26.82 -19.53 0.28
N THR A 377 25.63 -19.56 -0.32
CA THR A 377 24.43 -18.90 0.21
C THR A 377 23.30 -19.85 0.61
N VAL A 378 23.52 -21.16 0.49
CA VAL A 378 22.51 -22.17 0.86
C VAL A 378 22.13 -22.09 2.34
N GLU A 379 23.10 -21.91 3.22
CA GLU A 379 22.83 -21.72 4.66
C GLU A 379 21.93 -20.51 4.89
N ASP A 380 22.23 -19.37 4.27
CA ASP A 380 21.43 -18.14 4.39
C ASP A 380 20.03 -18.32 3.83
N PHE A 381 19.87 -19.09 2.75
CA PHE A 381 18.58 -19.43 2.18
C PHE A 381 17.69 -20.17 3.20
N TRP A 382 18.23 -21.20 3.86
CA TRP A 382 17.47 -21.93 4.87
C TRP A 382 17.23 -21.11 6.14
N ARG A 383 18.16 -20.25 6.52
CA ARG A 383 17.94 -19.28 7.60
C ARG A 383 16.77 -18.36 7.27
N MET A 384 16.67 -17.86 6.06
CA MET A 384 15.56 -17.04 5.58
C MET A 384 14.23 -17.78 5.68
N VAL A 385 14.16 -18.98 5.14
CA VAL A 385 12.97 -19.84 5.19
C VAL A 385 12.53 -20.10 6.62
N TRP A 386 13.47 -20.35 7.52
CA TRP A 386 13.19 -20.58 8.93
C TRP A 386 12.76 -19.32 9.67
N GLU A 387 13.52 -18.24 9.60
CA GLU A 387 13.27 -17.02 10.35
C GLU A 387 11.96 -16.35 9.94
N TRP A 388 11.61 -16.40 8.65
CA TRP A 388 10.37 -15.83 8.13
C TRP A 388 9.21 -16.83 8.12
N LYS A 389 9.39 -17.99 8.72
CA LYS A 389 8.36 -19.02 8.90
C LYS A 389 7.70 -19.47 7.60
N CYS A 390 8.47 -19.54 6.52
CA CYS A 390 7.98 -20.01 5.23
C CYS A 390 7.70 -21.51 5.29
N HIS A 391 6.52 -21.92 4.85
CA HIS A 391 6.13 -23.32 4.74
C HIS A 391 6.12 -23.82 3.29
N THR A 392 6.27 -22.91 2.34
CA THR A 392 6.14 -23.17 0.91
C THR A 392 7.29 -22.53 0.16
N ILE A 393 7.94 -23.34 -0.69
CA ILE A 393 8.97 -22.89 -1.62
C ILE A 393 8.50 -23.23 -3.04
N VAL A 394 8.62 -22.28 -3.96
CA VAL A 394 8.32 -22.45 -5.38
C VAL A 394 9.62 -22.29 -6.17
N MET A 395 10.00 -23.29 -6.92
CA MET A 395 11.18 -23.31 -7.77
C MET A 395 10.75 -23.35 -9.23
N LEU A 396 11.15 -22.35 -10.01
CA LEU A 396 10.75 -22.17 -11.41
C LEU A 396 11.84 -22.46 -12.43
N THR A 397 12.96 -22.98 -12.00
CA THR A 397 14.12 -23.30 -12.84
C THR A 397 14.56 -24.73 -12.61
N GLU A 398 15.31 -25.28 -13.56
CA GLU A 398 16.08 -26.49 -13.33
C GLU A 398 17.38 -26.17 -12.57
N VAL A 399 17.97 -27.15 -11.94
CA VAL A 399 19.28 -27.00 -11.29
C VAL A 399 20.37 -26.65 -12.33
N GLN A 400 20.34 -27.31 -13.46
CA GLN A 400 21.22 -27.04 -14.60
C GLN A 400 20.39 -26.81 -15.88
N GLU A 401 20.79 -25.83 -16.65
CA GLU A 401 20.29 -25.57 -18.00
C GLU A 401 21.49 -25.30 -18.92
N ARG A 402 21.60 -26.03 -20.06
CA ARG A 402 22.72 -25.94 -21.02
C ARG A 402 24.11 -25.98 -20.38
N GLU A 403 24.33 -26.93 -19.51
CA GLU A 403 25.61 -27.11 -18.81
C GLU A 403 25.97 -25.98 -17.83
N GLN A 404 25.04 -25.02 -17.61
CA GLN A 404 25.20 -23.95 -16.60
C GLN A 404 24.36 -24.25 -15.37
N GLU A 405 24.98 -24.13 -14.21
CA GLU A 405 24.25 -24.17 -12.96
C GLU A 405 23.39 -22.91 -12.82
N LYS A 406 22.08 -23.08 -12.74
CA LYS A 406 21.10 -22.01 -12.50
C LYS A 406 20.71 -21.87 -11.03
N CYS A 407 20.84 -22.96 -10.30
CA CYS A 407 20.52 -23.01 -8.88
C CYS A 407 21.34 -24.14 -8.23
N CYS A 408 22.00 -23.84 -7.13
CA CYS A 408 22.59 -24.89 -6.32
C CYS A 408 21.49 -25.77 -5.73
N GLN A 409 21.61 -27.07 -5.83
CA GLN A 409 20.66 -27.97 -5.17
C GLN A 409 20.81 -27.83 -3.66
N TYR A 410 19.87 -27.14 -3.04
CA TYR A 410 19.89 -26.79 -1.63
C TYR A 410 19.17 -27.80 -0.74
N TRP A 411 18.65 -28.87 -1.30
CA TRP A 411 17.98 -29.97 -0.60
C TRP A 411 18.72 -31.27 -0.82
N PRO A 412 18.64 -32.20 0.16
CA PRO A 412 19.24 -33.54 -0.03
C PRO A 412 18.37 -34.39 -0.97
N SER A 413 19.00 -35.19 -1.81
CA SER A 413 18.29 -36.16 -2.66
C SER A 413 17.73 -37.32 -1.84
N GLU A 414 18.38 -37.65 -0.73
CA GLU A 414 17.96 -38.66 0.25
C GLU A 414 18.54 -38.31 1.63
N GLY A 415 17.87 -38.74 2.68
CA GLY A 415 18.34 -38.51 4.04
C GLY A 415 18.26 -37.05 4.46
N SER A 416 19.31 -36.58 5.12
CA SER A 416 19.39 -35.24 5.65
C SER A 416 20.74 -34.56 5.44
N VAL A 417 20.73 -33.22 5.37
CA VAL A 417 21.94 -32.39 5.31
C VAL A 417 21.80 -31.26 6.31
N THR A 418 22.87 -30.92 7.00
CA THR A 418 22.93 -29.83 7.97
C THR A 418 23.65 -28.63 7.38
N HIS A 419 23.03 -27.45 7.50
CA HIS A 419 23.57 -26.16 7.11
C HIS A 419 23.55 -25.25 8.37
N GLY A 420 24.68 -25.07 9.01
CA GLY A 420 24.75 -24.33 10.29
C GLY A 420 23.87 -24.97 11.36
N ASP A 421 22.92 -24.21 11.89
CA ASP A 421 21.98 -24.67 12.92
C ASP A 421 20.72 -25.36 12.36
N ILE A 422 20.64 -25.50 11.03
CA ILE A 422 19.45 -26.00 10.35
C ILE A 422 19.76 -27.33 9.69
N THR A 423 18.95 -28.34 9.96
CA THR A 423 19.00 -29.67 9.31
C THR A 423 17.77 -29.84 8.44
N VAL A 424 17.99 -30.22 7.19
CA VAL A 424 16.93 -30.45 6.20
C VAL A 424 16.91 -31.94 5.87
N GLU A 425 15.77 -32.59 6.11
CA GLU A 425 15.55 -34.00 5.79
C GLU A 425 14.43 -34.11 4.74
N ILE A 426 14.69 -34.80 3.66
CA ILE A 426 13.65 -35.08 2.67
C ILE A 426 12.80 -36.27 3.12
N LYS A 427 11.47 -36.08 3.10
CA LYS A 427 10.48 -37.08 3.50
C LYS A 427 9.70 -37.63 2.34
N ASN A 428 9.45 -36.83 1.32
CA ASN A 428 8.70 -37.24 0.15
C ASN A 428 9.21 -36.53 -1.10
N ASP A 429 9.22 -37.21 -2.23
CA ASP A 429 9.52 -36.66 -3.54
C ASP A 429 8.58 -37.31 -4.54
N SER A 430 7.61 -36.55 -5.05
CA SER A 430 6.64 -37.05 -6.02
C SER A 430 6.55 -36.12 -7.22
N LEU A 431 6.26 -36.71 -8.38
CA LEU A 431 6.08 -35.98 -9.63
C LEU A 431 4.59 -36.02 -10.02
N LEU A 432 3.97 -34.84 -10.13
CA LEU A 432 2.59 -34.64 -10.58
C LEU A 432 2.62 -33.79 -11.86
N ASP A 433 2.45 -34.42 -13.02
CA ASP A 433 2.60 -33.77 -14.32
C ASP A 433 3.96 -33.05 -14.46
N ALA A 434 3.96 -31.73 -14.62
CA ALA A 434 5.17 -30.92 -14.72
C ALA A 434 5.72 -30.41 -13.38
N ILE A 435 5.18 -30.89 -12.24
CA ILE A 435 5.51 -30.35 -10.92
C ILE A 435 6.07 -31.46 -10.03
N SER A 436 7.31 -31.30 -9.57
CA SER A 436 7.84 -32.11 -8.48
C SER A 436 7.42 -31.50 -7.14
N VAL A 437 6.82 -32.29 -6.27
CA VAL A 437 6.45 -31.91 -4.92
C VAL A 437 7.36 -32.63 -3.94
N ARG A 438 8.16 -31.88 -3.20
CA ARG A 438 9.07 -32.42 -2.19
C ARG A 438 8.68 -31.90 -0.81
N ASP A 439 8.61 -32.79 0.15
CA ASP A 439 8.35 -32.47 1.55
C ASP A 439 9.64 -32.61 2.35
N PHE A 440 9.95 -31.56 3.11
CA PHE A 440 11.10 -31.52 3.99
C PHE A 440 10.68 -31.35 5.44
N VAL A 441 11.36 -32.07 6.33
CA VAL A 441 11.36 -31.75 7.76
C VAL A 441 12.60 -30.93 8.03
N VAL A 442 12.40 -29.68 8.40
CA VAL A 442 13.45 -28.73 8.73
C VAL A 442 13.53 -28.57 10.24
N THR A 443 14.70 -28.82 10.79
CA THR A 443 14.96 -28.79 12.22
C THR A 443 15.95 -27.68 12.55
N TYR A 444 15.57 -26.80 13.48
CA TYR A 444 16.45 -25.80 14.04
C TYR A 444 16.95 -26.25 15.41
N SER A 445 18.25 -26.19 15.63
CA SER A 445 18.89 -26.56 16.88
C SER A 445 20.04 -25.61 17.18
N GLN A 446 19.95 -24.87 18.27
CA GLN A 446 21.01 -23.97 18.73
C GLN A 446 21.37 -24.30 20.18
N GLY A 447 22.57 -24.83 20.40
CA GLY A 447 23.07 -25.18 21.73
C GLY A 447 22.18 -26.17 22.49
N ASN A 448 21.86 -25.87 23.74
CA ASN A 448 21.02 -26.69 24.60
C ASN A 448 19.53 -26.37 24.50
N GLN A 449 19.10 -25.58 23.52
CA GLN A 449 17.70 -25.26 23.33
C GLN A 449 16.95 -26.46 22.72
N GLU A 450 15.63 -26.52 23.01
CA GLU A 450 14.74 -27.55 22.50
C GLU A 450 14.69 -27.50 20.97
N LYS A 451 14.84 -28.66 20.31
CA LYS A 451 14.78 -28.79 18.87
C LYS A 451 13.37 -28.46 18.37
N GLN A 452 13.29 -27.56 17.43
CA GLN A 452 12.02 -27.23 16.75
C GLN A 452 12.01 -27.81 15.35
N ASN A 453 10.92 -28.47 14.98
CA ASN A 453 10.71 -29.05 13.66
C ASN A 453 9.64 -28.31 12.90
N ARG A 454 9.81 -28.19 11.60
CA ARG A 454 8.82 -27.57 10.72
C ARG A 454 8.73 -28.33 9.42
N LEU A 455 7.51 -28.56 8.93
CA LEU A 455 7.28 -29.19 7.63
C LEU A 455 7.23 -28.09 6.56
N ILE A 456 8.04 -28.26 5.50
CA ILE A 456 8.15 -27.32 4.39
C ILE A 456 7.95 -28.08 3.09
N ARG A 457 7.09 -27.56 2.22
CA ARG A 457 6.81 -28.14 0.91
C ARG A 457 7.41 -27.32 -0.21
N GLN A 458 8.15 -27.97 -1.08
CA GLN A 458 8.69 -27.39 -2.29
C GLN A 458 7.87 -27.82 -3.50
N PHE A 459 7.46 -26.85 -4.30
CA PHE A 459 6.87 -27.06 -5.62
C PHE A 459 7.92 -26.69 -6.68
N HIS A 460 8.44 -27.67 -7.37
CA HIS A 460 9.43 -27.49 -8.42
C HIS A 460 8.77 -27.66 -9.77
N PHE A 461 8.57 -26.55 -10.49
CA PHE A 461 7.94 -26.53 -11.80
C PHE A 461 8.95 -26.79 -12.90
N HIS A 462 8.73 -27.83 -13.70
CA HIS A 462 9.59 -28.26 -14.80
C HIS A 462 9.13 -27.78 -16.19
N GLY A 463 7.97 -27.10 -16.25
CA GLY A 463 7.36 -26.69 -17.52
C GLY A 463 7.86 -25.37 -18.09
N TRP A 464 8.78 -24.66 -17.42
CA TRP A 464 9.33 -23.43 -17.96
C TRP A 464 10.51 -23.73 -18.88
N PRO A 465 10.42 -23.36 -20.17
CA PRO A 465 11.52 -23.59 -21.10
C PRO A 465 12.72 -22.70 -20.77
N GLU A 466 13.90 -23.12 -21.17
CA GLU A 466 15.11 -22.32 -20.98
C GLU A 466 15.05 -20.94 -21.64
N ILE A 467 14.41 -20.86 -22.81
CA ILE A 467 14.22 -19.64 -23.56
C ILE A 467 12.72 -19.39 -23.76
N GLY A 468 12.28 -18.20 -23.42
CA GLY A 468 10.90 -17.76 -23.61
C GLY A 468 9.99 -18.11 -22.44
N ILE A 469 8.77 -18.48 -22.74
CA ILE A 469 7.69 -18.76 -21.78
C ILE A 469 7.10 -20.14 -22.04
N PRO A 470 6.37 -20.73 -21.08
CA PRO A 470 5.64 -21.97 -21.32
C PRO A 470 4.67 -21.84 -22.51
N ALA A 471 4.56 -22.89 -23.32
CA ALA A 471 3.67 -22.91 -24.48
C ALA A 471 2.19 -22.82 -24.10
N GLU A 472 1.83 -23.35 -22.92
CA GLU A 472 0.48 -23.37 -22.38
C GLU A 472 0.46 -22.86 -20.94
N GLY A 473 -0.61 -22.14 -20.58
CA GLY A 473 -0.77 -21.60 -19.23
C GLY A 473 -1.23 -22.63 -18.19
N LYS A 474 -1.68 -23.81 -18.60
CA LYS A 474 -2.29 -24.80 -17.71
C LYS A 474 -1.36 -25.24 -16.57
N GLY A 475 -0.10 -25.53 -16.87
CA GLY A 475 0.88 -25.95 -15.86
C GLY A 475 1.09 -24.89 -14.76
N MET A 476 1.19 -23.64 -15.16
CA MET A 476 1.30 -22.50 -14.19
C MET A 476 0.02 -22.33 -13.36
N ILE A 477 -1.14 -22.47 -13.96
CA ILE A 477 -2.41 -22.39 -13.23
C ILE A 477 -2.51 -23.52 -12.22
N ASP A 478 -2.15 -24.74 -12.59
CA ASP A 478 -2.14 -25.89 -11.70
C ASP A 478 -1.13 -25.70 -10.55
N LEU A 479 0.05 -25.14 -10.83
CA LEU A 479 1.03 -24.77 -9.83
C LEU A 479 0.48 -23.76 -8.83
N ILE A 480 -0.11 -22.68 -9.32
CA ILE A 480 -0.70 -21.64 -8.48
C ILE A 480 -1.80 -22.21 -7.59
N ALA A 481 -2.66 -23.06 -8.14
CA ALA A 481 -3.73 -23.73 -7.38
C ALA A 481 -3.18 -24.62 -6.26
N ALA A 482 -2.13 -25.41 -6.55
CA ALA A 482 -1.48 -26.27 -5.58
C ALA A 482 -0.79 -25.46 -4.46
N VAL A 483 -0.10 -24.39 -4.82
CA VAL A 483 0.56 -23.49 -3.86
C VAL A 483 -0.47 -22.79 -2.96
N GLN A 484 -1.57 -22.31 -3.52
CA GLN A 484 -2.64 -21.68 -2.73
C GLN A 484 -3.30 -22.65 -1.77
N LYS A 485 -3.52 -23.89 -2.17
CA LYS A 485 -4.05 -24.95 -1.29
C LYS A 485 -3.11 -25.22 -0.13
N GLN A 486 -1.81 -25.33 -0.38
CA GLN A 486 -0.80 -25.49 0.66
C GLN A 486 -0.78 -24.30 1.61
N GLN A 487 -0.85 -23.08 1.09
CA GLN A 487 -0.83 -21.85 1.89
C GLN A 487 -2.03 -21.74 2.81
N GLN A 488 -3.22 -22.15 2.39
CA GLN A 488 -4.41 -22.18 3.21
C GLN A 488 -4.29 -23.12 4.42
N GLN A 489 -3.52 -24.19 4.28
CA GLN A 489 -3.29 -25.18 5.33
C GLN A 489 -2.24 -24.76 6.36
N THR A 490 -1.31 -23.91 5.99
CA THR A 490 -0.11 -23.58 6.79
C THR A 490 -0.11 -22.19 7.39
N GLY A 491 -1.09 -21.32 7.04
CA GLY A 491 -1.21 -19.96 7.57
C GLY A 491 -0.51 -18.89 6.72
N ASN A 492 -0.62 -17.64 7.16
CA ASN A 492 -0.23 -16.44 6.40
C ASN A 492 1.26 -16.08 6.56
N HIS A 493 2.15 -16.97 6.15
CA HIS A 493 3.59 -16.69 6.08
C HIS A 493 4.03 -16.56 4.64
N PRO A 494 5.14 -15.84 4.35
CA PRO A 494 5.57 -15.63 2.97
C PRO A 494 5.81 -16.92 2.21
N ILE A 495 5.46 -16.92 0.92
CA ILE A 495 5.81 -17.97 -0.04
C ILE A 495 7.14 -17.57 -0.67
N THR A 496 8.15 -18.42 -0.55
CA THR A 496 9.45 -18.21 -1.18
C THR A 496 9.40 -18.68 -2.63
N VAL A 497 9.69 -17.79 -3.57
CA VAL A 497 9.73 -18.07 -5.01
C VAL A 497 11.12 -17.75 -5.54
N HIS A 498 11.73 -18.70 -6.25
CA HIS A 498 13.04 -18.50 -6.85
C HIS A 498 13.18 -19.11 -8.24
N CYS A 499 14.16 -18.61 -8.97
CA CYS A 499 14.59 -19.16 -10.25
C CYS A 499 16.11 -19.01 -10.45
#